data_0366162798b0a8911b86ed57764def05
#
_entry.id   0366162798b0a8911b86ed57764def05
#
_cell.length_a   1.000
_cell.length_b   1.000
_cell.length_c   1.000
_cell.angle_alpha   90.00
_cell.angle_beta   90.00
_cell.angle_gamma   90.00
#
_symmetry.space_group_name_H-M   'P 1'
#
loop_
_entity.id
_entity.type
_entity.pdbx_description
1 polymer ?
#
loop_
_entity_poly.entity_id
_entity_poly.type
_entity_poly.pdbx_seq_one_letter_code
_entity_poly.pdbx_strand_id
1 'polypeptide(L)'
;MRKVILACLFGFLLAEGAMLRAEDAGKPVVVITTFDAKGISEDDVEFVMNSFTTAFTDLGVARVVDRGSFDKIRGELSFQTSDWSDSKKVAELGRALNATQVVIGQLMKRGANFFLTVKILDVNTTTVISSHLDKVGSIDDFFEKMPEFCKKLVAKMSDAKAFSSVSDGSGKTQTSAKMGGYKIGDIGPGGGIIFYVNKRGFTVYDGKGGEEICHYLEMSSGTLGESNWYPREINISTQTGLGYGKSNTYKISSSKGLTEEDCAAYRCSKYSTPSTKQGEWFLPSKDELKLMYKSQKERVLATCTDTYHWSSSSYSTNRAWKQDFNDGGQSYSGKNNTSSVRAVRAF
;
A
#
# COMPACT_ATOMS: atom_id res chain seq x y z
N MET A 1 -17.71 -62.36 14.64
CA MET A 1 -17.61 -61.52 13.42
C MET A 1 -18.37 -60.17 13.45
N ARG A 2 -19.43 -59.95 14.25
CA ARG A 2 -20.16 -58.68 14.33
C ARG A 2 -19.48 -57.55 15.12
N LYS A 3 -18.55 -57.85 16.03
CA LYS A 3 -17.87 -56.82 16.85
C LYS A 3 -16.66 -56.16 16.19
N VAL A 4 -16.07 -56.80 15.16
CA VAL A 4 -14.87 -56.26 14.45
C VAL A 4 -15.30 -55.25 13.36
N ILE A 5 -16.49 -55.39 12.75
CA ILE A 5 -16.99 -54.50 11.73
C ILE A 5 -17.37 -53.10 12.31
N LEU A 6 -17.84 -53.07 13.57
CA LEU A 6 -18.24 -51.80 14.21
C LEU A 6 -17.03 -50.93 14.61
N ALA A 7 -15.89 -51.52 14.91
CA ALA A 7 -14.69 -50.77 15.23
C ALA A 7 -14.01 -50.13 14.02
N CYS A 8 -14.10 -50.72 12.83
CA CYS A 8 -13.59 -50.16 11.59
C CYS A 8 -14.43 -48.98 11.07
N LEU A 9 -15.76 -48.97 11.25
CA LEU A 9 -16.64 -47.86 10.85
C LEU A 9 -16.44 -46.64 11.77
N PHE A 10 -16.15 -46.81 13.06
CA PHE A 10 -15.90 -45.70 13.98
C PHE A 10 -14.52 -45.07 13.76
N GLY A 11 -13.53 -45.89 13.36
CA GLY A 11 -12.19 -45.38 13.01
C GLY A 11 -12.16 -44.57 11.74
N PHE A 12 -13.02 -44.86 10.74
CA PHE A 12 -13.09 -44.15 9.50
C PHE A 12 -13.81 -42.76 9.66
N LEU A 13 -14.84 -42.70 10.50
CA LEU A 13 -15.49 -41.38 10.81
C LEU A 13 -14.60 -40.43 11.60
N LEU A 14 -13.70 -40.95 12.45
CA LEU A 14 -12.76 -40.11 13.19
C LEU A 14 -11.58 -39.63 12.33
N ALA A 15 -11.22 -40.37 11.27
CA ALA A 15 -10.18 -40.00 10.33
C ALA A 15 -10.65 -38.87 9.37
N GLU A 16 -11.91 -38.91 8.94
CA GLU A 16 -12.47 -37.83 8.09
C GLU A 16 -12.64 -36.52 8.89
N GLY A 17 -13.08 -36.58 10.16
CA GLY A 17 -13.17 -35.41 11.02
C GLY A 17 -11.80 -34.80 11.40
N ALA A 18 -10.73 -35.60 11.42
CA ALA A 18 -9.38 -35.14 11.66
C ALA A 18 -8.72 -34.55 10.39
N MET A 19 -9.04 -35.08 9.19
CA MET A 19 -8.58 -34.54 7.91
C MET A 19 -9.21 -33.18 7.61
N LEU A 20 -10.51 -33.00 7.87
CA LEU A 20 -11.19 -31.70 7.72
C LEU A 20 -10.65 -30.62 8.66
N ARG A 21 -10.10 -30.99 9.83
CA ARG A 21 -9.45 -30.04 10.75
C ARG A 21 -8.00 -29.70 10.37
N ALA A 22 -7.30 -30.56 9.66
CA ALA A 22 -5.90 -30.35 9.29
C ALA A 22 -5.75 -29.38 8.09
N GLU A 23 -6.73 -29.35 7.19
CA GLU A 23 -6.69 -28.52 5.99
C GLU A 23 -6.88 -27.01 6.29
N ASP A 24 -7.51 -26.67 7.40
CA ASP A 24 -7.74 -25.27 7.82
C ASP A 24 -6.64 -24.70 8.76
N ALA A 25 -5.79 -25.56 9.33
CA ALA A 25 -4.83 -25.14 10.34
C ALA A 25 -3.73 -24.20 9.83
N GLY A 26 -3.53 -24.10 8.51
CA GLY A 26 -2.53 -23.24 7.87
C GLY A 26 -3.08 -22.01 7.16
N LYS A 27 -4.40 -21.87 7.06
CA LYS A 27 -5.01 -20.74 6.35
C LYS A 27 -4.97 -19.47 7.19
N PRO A 28 -4.67 -18.29 6.60
CA PRO A 28 -4.72 -17.03 7.33
C PRO A 28 -6.15 -16.73 7.83
N VAL A 29 -6.24 -16.10 9.01
CA VAL A 29 -7.49 -15.55 9.52
C VAL A 29 -7.62 -14.13 9.00
N VAL A 30 -8.72 -13.84 8.31
CA VAL A 30 -8.94 -12.58 7.60
C VAL A 30 -10.17 -11.87 8.13
N VAL A 31 -10.01 -10.59 8.45
CA VAL A 31 -11.14 -9.67 8.72
C VAL A 31 -11.44 -8.88 7.44
N ILE A 32 -12.69 -8.87 7.02
CA ILE A 32 -13.17 -7.99 5.94
C ILE A 32 -13.88 -6.80 6.60
N THR A 33 -13.36 -5.60 6.38
CA THR A 33 -13.91 -4.37 6.98
C THR A 33 -15.11 -3.87 6.20
N THR A 34 -15.82 -2.90 6.75
CA THR A 34 -16.79 -2.11 5.98
C THR A 34 -16.04 -1.34 4.90
N PHE A 35 -16.56 -1.34 3.67
CA PHE A 35 -15.96 -0.59 2.57
C PHE A 35 -16.24 0.91 2.76
N ASP A 36 -15.19 1.71 2.66
CA ASP A 36 -15.33 3.17 2.61
C ASP A 36 -15.89 3.58 1.25
N ALA A 37 -16.86 4.50 1.23
CA ALA A 37 -17.52 4.88 0.00
C ALA A 37 -17.71 6.40 -0.13
N LYS A 38 -17.63 6.90 -1.36
CA LYS A 38 -17.82 8.31 -1.65
C LYS A 38 -18.81 8.48 -2.82
N GLY A 39 -19.95 9.11 -2.53
CA GLY A 39 -20.99 9.40 -3.52
C GLY A 39 -21.75 8.14 -3.99
N ILE A 40 -21.91 7.15 -3.11
CA ILE A 40 -22.57 5.86 -3.36
C ILE A 40 -23.51 5.61 -2.18
N SER A 41 -24.67 5.00 -2.42
CA SER A 41 -25.65 4.66 -1.37
C SER A 41 -25.10 3.57 -0.45
N GLU A 42 -25.57 3.54 0.80
CA GLU A 42 -25.21 2.48 1.76
C GLU A 42 -25.61 1.10 1.26
N ASP A 43 -26.77 0.97 0.61
CA ASP A 43 -27.27 -0.28 0.03
C ASP A 43 -26.34 -0.80 -1.07
N ASP A 44 -25.87 0.07 -1.97
CA ASP A 44 -24.91 -0.28 -3.01
C ASP A 44 -23.55 -0.71 -2.44
N VAL A 45 -23.09 -0.04 -1.37
CA VAL A 45 -21.85 -0.41 -0.67
C VAL A 45 -21.98 -1.77 -0.02
N GLU A 46 -23.10 -2.04 0.63
CA GLU A 46 -23.40 -3.33 1.25
C GLU A 46 -23.47 -4.44 0.20
N PHE A 47 -24.15 -4.20 -0.93
CA PHE A 47 -24.22 -5.13 -2.04
C PHE A 47 -22.83 -5.53 -2.57
N VAL A 48 -21.96 -4.55 -2.84
CA VAL A 48 -20.59 -4.79 -3.33
C VAL A 48 -19.76 -5.51 -2.28
N MET A 49 -19.86 -5.13 -1.01
CA MET A 49 -19.15 -5.76 0.10
C MET A 49 -19.57 -7.23 0.30
N ASN A 50 -20.89 -7.52 0.25
CA ASN A 50 -21.42 -8.87 0.37
C ASN A 50 -20.99 -9.73 -0.82
N SER A 51 -21.03 -9.19 -2.04
CA SER A 51 -20.53 -9.86 -3.25
C SER A 51 -19.04 -10.19 -3.14
N PHE A 52 -18.23 -9.25 -2.61
CA PHE A 52 -16.81 -9.47 -2.34
C PHE A 52 -16.60 -10.56 -1.29
N THR A 53 -17.31 -10.47 -0.17
CA THR A 53 -17.16 -11.42 0.95
C THR A 53 -17.45 -12.84 0.50
N THR A 54 -18.56 -13.02 -0.27
CA THR A 54 -18.94 -14.32 -0.83
C THR A 54 -17.86 -14.83 -1.78
N ALA A 55 -17.49 -14.06 -2.80
CA ALA A 55 -16.50 -14.48 -3.79
C ALA A 55 -15.11 -14.74 -3.18
N PHE A 56 -14.71 -13.98 -2.15
CA PHE A 56 -13.45 -14.18 -1.44
C PHE A 56 -13.45 -15.45 -0.59
N THR A 57 -14.58 -15.73 0.09
CA THR A 57 -14.76 -16.95 0.92
C THR A 57 -14.76 -18.20 0.05
N ASP A 58 -15.43 -18.16 -1.12
CA ASP A 58 -15.51 -19.27 -2.08
C ASP A 58 -14.15 -19.69 -2.65
N LEU A 59 -13.16 -18.80 -2.63
CA LEU A 59 -11.79 -19.17 -2.99
C LEU A 59 -11.14 -20.14 -1.99
N GLY A 60 -11.66 -20.27 -0.77
CA GLY A 60 -11.17 -21.19 0.25
C GLY A 60 -9.72 -20.94 0.71
N VAL A 61 -9.15 -19.77 0.43
CA VAL A 61 -7.75 -19.42 0.71
C VAL A 61 -7.51 -18.87 2.12
N ALA A 62 -8.58 -18.51 2.83
CA ALA A 62 -8.54 -17.89 4.14
C ALA A 62 -9.75 -18.31 4.99
N ARG A 63 -9.64 -18.11 6.30
CA ARG A 63 -10.77 -18.17 7.24
C ARG A 63 -11.25 -16.74 7.50
N VAL A 64 -12.47 -16.43 7.08
CA VAL A 64 -13.05 -15.09 7.24
C VAL A 64 -13.71 -14.98 8.62
N VAL A 65 -13.41 -13.92 9.35
CA VAL A 65 -14.06 -13.59 10.64
C VAL A 65 -15.51 -13.19 10.37
N ASP A 66 -16.41 -13.70 11.16
CA ASP A 66 -17.84 -13.38 11.02
C ASP A 66 -18.14 -11.90 11.34
N ARG A 67 -19.19 -11.38 10.72
CA ARG A 67 -19.56 -9.98 10.80
C ARG A 67 -19.95 -9.54 12.21
N GLY A 68 -20.64 -10.39 12.97
CA GLY A 68 -21.06 -10.07 14.33
C GLY A 68 -19.89 -9.87 15.28
N SER A 69 -18.87 -10.74 15.19
CA SER A 69 -17.62 -10.61 15.94
C SER A 69 -16.87 -9.34 15.57
N PHE A 70 -16.83 -9.01 14.29
CA PHE A 70 -16.21 -7.78 13.79
C PHE A 70 -16.90 -6.53 14.37
N ASP A 71 -18.23 -6.42 14.26
CA ASP A 71 -18.98 -5.23 14.69
C ASP A 71 -18.89 -5.02 16.21
N LYS A 72 -18.89 -6.11 17.00
CA LYS A 72 -18.71 -6.07 18.44
C LYS A 72 -17.35 -5.47 18.82
N ILE A 73 -16.26 -6.00 18.31
CA ILE A 73 -14.88 -5.53 18.63
C ILE A 73 -14.66 -4.12 18.09
N ARG A 74 -15.17 -3.78 16.91
CA ARG A 74 -15.14 -2.42 16.38
C ARG A 74 -15.79 -1.42 17.32
N GLY A 75 -16.95 -1.77 17.91
CA GLY A 75 -17.63 -0.97 18.89
C GLY A 75 -16.84 -0.81 20.20
N GLU A 76 -16.27 -1.89 20.72
CA GLU A 76 -15.43 -1.89 21.93
C GLU A 76 -14.19 -1.00 21.78
N LEU A 77 -13.55 -1.00 20.61
CA LEU A 77 -12.38 -0.16 20.30
C LEU A 77 -12.75 1.29 19.93
N SER A 78 -14.04 1.64 19.88
CA SER A 78 -14.53 2.95 19.41
C SER A 78 -13.96 3.35 18.06
N PHE A 79 -13.78 2.38 17.15
CA PHE A 79 -13.13 2.54 15.86
C PHE A 79 -13.98 3.40 14.91
N GLN A 80 -13.41 4.51 14.43
CA GLN A 80 -14.08 5.49 13.58
C GLN A 80 -13.77 5.27 12.09
N THR A 81 -14.60 5.84 11.21
CA THR A 81 -14.39 5.78 9.75
C THR A 81 -13.06 6.38 9.32
N SER A 82 -12.56 7.42 9.99
CA SER A 82 -11.24 8.02 9.74
C SER A 82 -10.07 7.08 10.02
N ASP A 83 -10.26 6.09 10.90
CA ASP A 83 -9.22 5.18 11.35
C ASP A 83 -8.81 4.13 10.28
N TRP A 84 -9.63 3.94 9.24
CA TRP A 84 -9.32 3.05 8.13
C TRP A 84 -8.08 3.45 7.31
N SER A 85 -7.68 4.71 7.40
CA SER A 85 -6.44 5.21 6.79
C SER A 85 -5.19 4.96 7.63
N ASP A 86 -5.34 4.66 8.93
CA ASP A 86 -4.24 4.39 9.85
C ASP A 86 -3.97 2.88 9.95
N SER A 87 -2.91 2.43 9.30
CA SER A 87 -2.52 1.00 9.28
C SER A 87 -2.25 0.42 10.68
N LYS A 88 -1.86 1.24 11.66
CA LYS A 88 -1.61 0.78 13.04
C LYS A 88 -2.92 0.49 13.75
N LYS A 89 -3.91 1.38 13.64
CA LYS A 89 -5.26 1.18 14.20
C LYS A 89 -5.97 0.00 13.54
N VAL A 90 -5.85 -0.13 12.20
CA VAL A 90 -6.39 -1.27 11.46
C VAL A 90 -5.74 -2.59 11.93
N ALA A 91 -4.44 -2.60 12.15
CA ALA A 91 -3.76 -3.80 12.68
C ALA A 91 -4.14 -4.09 14.14
N GLU A 92 -4.42 -3.07 14.96
CA GLU A 92 -4.93 -3.25 16.33
C GLU A 92 -6.30 -3.93 16.32
N LEU A 93 -7.22 -3.48 15.48
CA LEU A 93 -8.50 -4.13 15.26
C LEU A 93 -8.33 -5.59 14.81
N GLY A 94 -7.42 -5.83 13.86
CA GLY A 94 -7.08 -7.18 13.41
C GLY A 94 -6.57 -8.08 14.54
N ARG A 95 -5.66 -7.57 15.39
CA ARG A 95 -5.15 -8.32 16.56
C ARG A 95 -6.25 -8.65 17.57
N ALA A 96 -7.14 -7.71 17.85
CA ALA A 96 -8.27 -7.92 18.76
C ALA A 96 -9.23 -9.02 18.27
N LEU A 97 -9.29 -9.23 16.95
CA LEU A 97 -10.07 -10.30 16.30
C LEU A 97 -9.25 -11.58 16.04
N ASN A 98 -8.02 -11.69 16.58
CA ASN A 98 -7.11 -12.79 16.29
C ASN A 98 -6.88 -13.04 14.79
N ALA A 99 -7.00 -11.98 13.99
CA ALA A 99 -6.76 -12.06 12.55
C ALA A 99 -5.27 -11.86 12.24
N THR A 100 -4.83 -12.51 11.16
CA THR A 100 -3.47 -12.32 10.61
C THR A 100 -3.47 -11.27 9.50
N GLN A 101 -4.63 -11.01 8.91
CA GLN A 101 -4.79 -10.09 7.80
C GLN A 101 -6.10 -9.30 7.92
N VAL A 102 -6.11 -8.07 7.40
CA VAL A 102 -7.30 -7.22 7.31
C VAL A 102 -7.50 -6.78 5.87
N VAL A 103 -8.70 -6.99 5.34
CA VAL A 103 -9.14 -6.51 4.03
C VAL A 103 -9.82 -5.16 4.19
N ILE A 104 -9.32 -4.16 3.48
CA ILE A 104 -9.86 -2.79 3.46
C ILE A 104 -10.34 -2.51 2.04
N GLY A 105 -11.62 -2.17 1.89
CA GLY A 105 -12.22 -1.80 0.62
C GLY A 105 -12.55 -0.31 0.54
N GLN A 106 -12.41 0.24 -0.65
CA GLN A 106 -12.86 1.59 -0.99
C GLN A 106 -13.62 1.58 -2.29
N LEU A 107 -14.83 2.11 -2.29
CA LEU A 107 -15.73 2.21 -3.43
C LEU A 107 -15.96 3.68 -3.78
N MET A 108 -15.74 4.05 -5.04
CA MET A 108 -15.82 5.44 -5.48
C MET A 108 -16.59 5.55 -6.79
N LYS A 109 -17.52 6.51 -6.87
CA LYS A 109 -18.17 6.93 -8.12
C LYS A 109 -17.45 8.10 -8.73
N ARG A 110 -17.14 8.01 -10.03
CA ARG A 110 -16.58 9.14 -10.78
C ARG A 110 -17.18 9.20 -12.19
N GLY A 111 -17.99 10.22 -12.41
CA GLY A 111 -18.80 10.30 -13.63
C GLY A 111 -19.77 9.13 -13.71
N ALA A 112 -19.80 8.44 -14.86
CA ALA A 112 -20.63 7.24 -15.07
C ALA A 112 -19.96 5.93 -14.60
N ASN A 113 -18.77 5.98 -13.99
CA ASN A 113 -18.02 4.78 -13.64
C ASN A 113 -17.88 4.61 -12.13
N PHE A 114 -17.80 3.35 -11.70
CA PHE A 114 -17.52 2.94 -10.33
C PHE A 114 -16.17 2.25 -10.24
N PHE A 115 -15.45 2.51 -9.18
CA PHE A 115 -14.10 1.99 -8.93
C PHE A 115 -14.08 1.30 -7.58
N LEU A 116 -13.67 0.04 -7.56
CA LEU A 116 -13.44 -0.71 -6.33
C LEU A 116 -11.95 -0.93 -6.15
N THR A 117 -11.41 -0.42 -5.05
CA THR A 117 -10.05 -0.71 -4.60
C THR A 117 -10.11 -1.56 -3.35
N VAL A 118 -9.44 -2.70 -3.35
CA VAL A 118 -9.30 -3.53 -2.14
C VAL A 118 -7.83 -3.74 -1.84
N LYS A 119 -7.48 -3.61 -0.55
CA LYS A 119 -6.14 -3.85 -0.02
C LYS A 119 -6.22 -4.92 1.05
N ILE A 120 -5.19 -5.77 1.13
CA ILE A 120 -5.00 -6.72 2.21
C ILE A 120 -3.77 -6.28 3.01
N LEU A 121 -3.97 -6.02 4.29
CA LEU A 121 -2.95 -5.60 5.24
C LEU A 121 -2.57 -6.78 6.13
N ASP A 122 -1.28 -7.04 6.30
CA ASP A 122 -0.78 -7.97 7.30
C ASP A 122 -0.78 -7.31 8.68
N VAL A 123 -1.40 -7.96 9.65
CA VAL A 123 -1.63 -7.42 11.01
C VAL A 123 -0.33 -7.30 11.81
N ASN A 124 0.64 -8.21 11.59
CA ASN A 124 1.89 -8.23 12.34
C ASN A 124 2.86 -7.16 11.84
N THR A 125 2.99 -7.06 10.52
CA THR A 125 3.93 -6.13 9.87
C THR A 125 3.32 -4.76 9.59
N THR A 126 1.98 -4.61 9.69
CA THR A 126 1.24 -3.39 9.33
C THR A 126 1.43 -2.96 7.87
N THR A 127 1.80 -3.90 7.00
CA THR A 127 2.08 -3.64 5.57
C THR A 127 0.97 -4.16 4.67
N VAL A 128 0.76 -3.47 3.54
CA VAL A 128 -0.16 -3.95 2.51
C VAL A 128 0.53 -5.06 1.71
N ILE A 129 0.02 -6.28 1.82
CA ILE A 129 0.56 -7.47 1.14
C ILE A 129 -0.09 -7.73 -0.21
N SER A 130 -1.25 -7.17 -0.48
CA SER A 130 -1.91 -7.24 -1.77
C SER A 130 -2.82 -6.04 -1.99
N SER A 131 -2.96 -5.59 -3.23
CA SER A 131 -3.92 -4.57 -3.61
C SER A 131 -4.41 -4.81 -5.04
N HIS A 132 -5.71 -4.64 -5.26
CA HIS A 132 -6.31 -4.69 -6.59
C HIS A 132 -7.33 -3.58 -6.75
N LEU A 133 -7.40 -3.02 -7.96
CA LEU A 133 -8.40 -2.04 -8.38
C LEU A 133 -9.07 -2.51 -9.65
N ASP A 134 -10.38 -2.40 -9.70
CA ASP A 134 -11.16 -2.61 -10.93
C ASP A 134 -12.16 -1.47 -11.14
N LYS A 135 -12.62 -1.35 -12.38
CA LYS A 135 -13.55 -0.33 -12.85
C LYS A 135 -14.74 -1.01 -13.56
N VAL A 136 -15.96 -0.54 -13.25
CA VAL A 136 -17.18 -0.98 -13.88
C VAL A 136 -18.04 0.21 -14.32
N GLY A 137 -19.00 -0.06 -15.23
CA GLY A 137 -19.97 0.92 -15.70
C GLY A 137 -21.19 1.05 -14.78
N SER A 138 -21.56 -0.03 -14.08
CA SER A 138 -22.65 -0.05 -13.11
C SER A 138 -22.24 -0.78 -11.83
N ILE A 139 -23.00 -0.58 -10.75
CA ILE A 139 -22.79 -1.33 -9.50
C ILE A 139 -23.03 -2.82 -9.71
N ASP A 140 -24.03 -3.17 -10.50
CA ASP A 140 -24.42 -4.58 -10.77
C ASP A 140 -23.30 -5.35 -11.47
N ASP A 141 -22.49 -4.69 -12.31
CA ASP A 141 -21.34 -5.32 -12.98
C ASP A 141 -20.32 -5.89 -11.99
N PHE A 142 -20.27 -5.38 -10.75
CA PHE A 142 -19.37 -5.94 -9.72
C PHE A 142 -19.73 -7.36 -9.36
N PHE A 143 -21.01 -7.74 -9.34
CA PHE A 143 -21.43 -9.08 -9.00
C PHE A 143 -20.80 -10.12 -9.93
N GLU A 144 -20.86 -9.89 -11.24
CA GLU A 144 -20.30 -10.81 -12.24
C GLU A 144 -18.77 -10.83 -12.22
N LYS A 145 -18.13 -9.68 -11.97
CA LYS A 145 -16.67 -9.53 -12.00
C LYS A 145 -15.99 -9.90 -10.70
N MET A 146 -16.72 -10.00 -9.58
CA MET A 146 -16.17 -10.20 -8.26
C MET A 146 -15.31 -11.46 -8.10
N PRO A 147 -15.68 -12.63 -8.65
CA PRO A 147 -14.86 -13.84 -8.57
C PRO A 147 -13.49 -13.65 -9.23
N GLU A 148 -13.44 -13.00 -10.39
CA GLU A 148 -12.18 -12.72 -11.09
C GLU A 148 -11.35 -11.63 -10.36
N PHE A 149 -12.01 -10.62 -9.79
CA PHE A 149 -11.41 -9.62 -8.95
C PHE A 149 -10.70 -10.24 -7.74
N CYS A 150 -11.39 -11.12 -7.01
CA CYS A 150 -10.84 -11.80 -5.85
C CYS A 150 -9.68 -12.74 -6.23
N LYS A 151 -9.77 -13.48 -7.35
CA LYS A 151 -8.66 -14.28 -7.87
C LYS A 151 -7.41 -13.44 -8.12
N LYS A 152 -7.54 -12.29 -8.77
CA LYS A 152 -6.42 -11.36 -9.03
C LYS A 152 -5.85 -10.77 -7.74
N LEU A 153 -6.70 -10.47 -6.76
CA LEU A 153 -6.28 -9.99 -5.46
C LEU A 153 -5.44 -11.04 -4.71
N VAL A 154 -5.90 -12.29 -4.69
CA VAL A 154 -5.26 -13.40 -3.97
C VAL A 154 -4.01 -13.92 -4.70
N ALA A 155 -3.97 -13.95 -6.02
CA ALA A 155 -2.78 -14.34 -6.78
C ALA A 155 -1.55 -13.51 -6.38
N LYS A 156 -1.74 -12.21 -6.11
CA LYS A 156 -0.68 -11.33 -5.62
C LYS A 156 -0.20 -11.68 -4.20
N MET A 157 -1.03 -12.33 -3.37
CA MET A 157 -0.62 -12.81 -2.03
C MET A 157 0.28 -14.03 -2.12
N SER A 158 0.04 -14.94 -3.06
CA SER A 158 0.84 -16.16 -3.28
C SER A 158 2.26 -15.79 -3.72
N ASP A 159 2.38 -14.79 -4.58
CA ASP A 159 3.67 -14.26 -5.03
C ASP A 159 4.46 -13.64 -3.86
N ALA A 160 3.77 -12.98 -2.92
CA ALA A 160 4.39 -12.41 -1.72
C ALA A 160 4.84 -13.48 -0.70
N LYS A 161 4.11 -14.61 -0.56
CA LYS A 161 4.51 -15.73 0.32
C LYS A 161 5.69 -16.54 -0.21
N ALA A 162 5.77 -16.77 -1.52
CA ALA A 162 6.91 -17.43 -2.14
C ALA A 162 8.22 -16.66 -1.90
N PHE A 163 8.13 -15.34 -1.72
CA PHE A 163 9.26 -14.47 -1.40
C PHE A 163 9.69 -14.57 0.08
N SER A 164 8.78 -14.87 1.00
CA SER A 164 9.08 -14.97 2.44
C SER A 164 9.69 -16.31 2.87
N SER A 165 9.58 -17.36 2.05
CA SER A 165 10.06 -18.71 2.37
C SER A 165 11.49 -19.02 1.89
N VAL A 166 12.20 -18.08 1.29
CA VAL A 166 13.56 -18.22 0.74
C VAL A 166 14.61 -17.45 1.56
N SER A 167 14.38 -17.19 2.82
CA SER A 167 15.39 -16.58 3.69
C SER A 167 15.90 -17.58 4.75
N ASP A 168 16.66 -18.58 4.29
CA ASP A 168 17.66 -19.20 5.15
C ASP A 168 18.86 -19.65 4.30
N GLY A 169 20.00 -19.03 4.55
CA GLY A 169 21.31 -19.50 4.07
C GLY A 169 22.02 -18.65 3.02
N SER A 170 22.94 -17.80 3.48
CA SER A 170 24.14 -17.32 2.76
C SER A 170 23.99 -16.24 1.68
N GLY A 171 24.43 -15.07 2.06
CA GLY A 171 24.69 -13.85 1.33
C GLY A 171 24.97 -13.92 -0.17
N LYS A 172 24.00 -13.41 -0.90
CA LYS A 172 24.15 -12.56 -2.12
C LYS A 172 22.74 -12.13 -2.53
N THR A 173 22.43 -10.87 -2.34
CA THR A 173 21.16 -10.24 -2.76
C THR A 173 21.12 -10.19 -4.29
N GLN A 174 20.51 -11.20 -4.92
CA GLN A 174 20.03 -11.08 -6.29
C GLN A 174 18.54 -10.80 -6.22
N THR A 175 18.15 -9.57 -6.51
CA THR A 175 16.77 -9.19 -6.82
C THR A 175 16.32 -9.95 -8.06
N SER A 176 15.51 -11.00 -7.86
CA SER A 176 14.85 -11.71 -8.97
C SER A 176 13.89 -10.76 -9.66
N ALA A 177 14.31 -10.15 -10.77
CA ALA A 177 13.45 -9.35 -11.63
C ALA A 177 12.28 -10.21 -12.10
N LYS A 178 11.04 -9.72 -11.84
CA LYS A 178 9.80 -10.31 -12.36
C LYS A 178 9.93 -10.48 -13.87
N MET A 179 9.92 -11.71 -14.39
CA MET A 179 9.94 -11.95 -15.84
C MET A 179 8.70 -11.30 -16.48
N GLY A 180 8.88 -10.10 -17.08
CA GLY A 180 7.82 -9.31 -17.69
C GLY A 180 7.77 -7.84 -17.25
N GLY A 181 8.56 -7.44 -16.26
CA GLY A 181 8.61 -6.05 -15.74
C GLY A 181 7.38 -5.64 -14.93
N TYR A 182 7.50 -4.52 -14.22
CA TYR A 182 6.40 -3.90 -13.48
C TYR A 182 5.59 -2.97 -14.38
N LYS A 183 4.30 -2.80 -14.04
CA LYS A 183 3.40 -1.80 -14.65
C LYS A 183 3.01 -0.76 -13.61
N ILE A 184 2.58 0.41 -14.07
CA ILE A 184 2.01 1.44 -13.18
C ILE A 184 0.81 0.84 -12.45
N GLY A 185 0.78 0.99 -11.11
CA GLY A 185 -0.22 0.43 -10.21
C GLY A 185 0.16 -0.91 -9.59
N ASP A 186 1.21 -1.58 -10.06
CA ASP A 186 1.74 -2.78 -9.39
C ASP A 186 2.38 -2.40 -8.05
N ILE A 187 2.46 -3.38 -7.14
CA ILE A 187 3.28 -3.23 -5.94
C ILE A 187 4.73 -3.50 -6.32
N GLY A 188 5.60 -2.55 -6.05
CA GLY A 188 7.03 -2.66 -6.28
C GLY A 188 7.75 -3.49 -5.21
N PRO A 189 9.05 -3.78 -5.42
CA PRO A 189 9.82 -4.63 -4.51
C PRO A 189 10.05 -3.98 -3.14
N GLY A 190 9.90 -2.67 -3.02
CA GLY A 190 9.92 -1.97 -1.74
C GLY A 190 8.57 -1.94 -1.03
N GLY A 191 7.53 -2.58 -1.57
CA GLY A 191 6.17 -2.56 -1.02
C GLY A 191 5.40 -1.27 -1.34
N GLY A 192 5.95 -0.39 -2.17
CA GLY A 192 5.28 0.81 -2.67
C GLY A 192 4.45 0.53 -3.92
N ILE A 193 3.78 1.55 -4.43
CA ILE A 193 2.97 1.48 -5.65
C ILE A 193 3.77 2.07 -6.80
N ILE A 194 3.98 1.30 -7.87
CA ILE A 194 4.68 1.77 -9.07
C ILE A 194 3.87 2.90 -9.72
N PHE A 195 4.48 4.06 -9.88
CA PHE A 195 3.85 5.21 -10.54
C PHE A 195 4.59 5.66 -11.80
N TYR A 196 5.81 5.17 -12.04
CA TYR A 196 6.57 5.47 -13.23
C TYR A 196 7.37 4.27 -13.71
N VAL A 197 7.38 4.07 -15.02
CA VAL A 197 8.12 3.01 -15.73
C VAL A 197 8.87 3.62 -16.89
N ASN A 198 10.17 3.40 -16.96
CA ASN A 198 11.00 3.79 -18.09
C ASN A 198 11.82 2.59 -18.60
N LYS A 199 11.40 2.02 -19.72
CA LYS A 199 12.06 0.83 -20.29
C LYS A 199 13.53 1.06 -20.68
N ARG A 200 13.92 2.31 -20.99
CA ARG A 200 15.32 2.68 -21.31
C ARG A 200 16.15 2.95 -20.07
N GLY A 201 15.53 3.07 -18.92
CA GLY A 201 16.16 3.50 -17.69
C GLY A 201 16.30 5.02 -17.58
N PHE A 202 16.61 5.48 -16.37
CA PHE A 202 16.95 6.86 -16.06
C PHE A 202 17.98 6.88 -14.93
N THR A 203 18.85 7.87 -14.94
CA THR A 203 19.91 7.98 -13.93
C THR A 203 19.33 8.56 -12.62
N VAL A 204 19.67 7.92 -11.50
CA VAL A 204 19.35 8.37 -10.15
C VAL A 204 20.66 8.72 -9.44
N TYR A 205 20.73 9.92 -8.86
CA TYR A 205 21.91 10.46 -8.15
C TYR A 205 21.71 10.29 -6.63
N ASP A 206 22.71 9.74 -5.95
CA ASP A 206 22.64 9.47 -4.49
C ASP A 206 23.00 10.67 -3.60
N GLY A 207 23.58 11.73 -4.20
CA GLY A 207 24.05 12.91 -3.49
C GLY A 207 25.43 12.77 -2.83
N LYS A 208 26.09 11.62 -2.98
CA LYS A 208 27.43 11.31 -2.47
C LYS A 208 28.45 11.14 -3.60
N GLY A 209 28.04 11.37 -4.83
CA GLY A 209 28.86 11.20 -6.03
C GLY A 209 28.60 9.90 -6.78
N GLY A 210 27.69 9.05 -6.28
CA GLY A 210 27.26 7.84 -6.97
C GLY A 210 26.00 8.09 -7.83
N GLU A 211 25.88 7.29 -8.88
CA GLU A 211 24.73 7.25 -9.77
C GLU A 211 24.35 5.82 -10.10
N GLU A 212 23.06 5.60 -10.37
CA GLU A 212 22.49 4.28 -10.69
C GLU A 212 21.47 4.43 -11.81
N ILE A 213 21.42 3.46 -12.71
CA ILE A 213 20.36 3.38 -13.73
C ILE A 213 19.19 2.60 -13.13
N CYS A 214 18.05 3.27 -13.00
CA CYS A 214 16.80 2.70 -12.51
C CYS A 214 15.76 2.70 -13.63
N HIS A 215 14.79 1.80 -13.53
CA HIS A 215 13.71 1.66 -14.51
C HIS A 215 12.33 2.02 -13.95
N TYR A 216 12.19 2.08 -12.64
CA TYR A 216 10.93 2.23 -11.95
C TYR A 216 11.01 3.26 -10.83
N LEU A 217 9.87 3.96 -10.60
CA LEU A 217 9.63 4.67 -9.35
C LEU A 217 8.40 4.08 -8.68
N GLU A 218 8.54 3.74 -7.41
CA GLU A 218 7.44 3.38 -6.53
C GLU A 218 7.25 4.46 -5.45
N MET A 219 5.99 4.70 -5.05
CA MET A 219 5.65 5.60 -3.96
C MET A 219 5.17 4.82 -2.74
N SER A 220 5.39 5.33 -1.54
CA SER A 220 4.84 4.75 -0.31
C SER A 220 3.33 4.55 -0.43
N SER A 221 2.79 3.49 0.16
CA SER A 221 1.36 3.14 0.09
C SER A 221 0.45 4.21 0.69
N GLY A 222 0.95 4.99 1.66
CA GLY A 222 0.29 6.12 2.30
C GLY A 222 1.17 7.36 2.36
N THR A 223 0.57 8.50 2.77
CA THR A 223 1.29 9.70 3.17
C THR A 223 2.07 9.45 4.47
N LEU A 224 3.19 10.12 4.64
CA LEU A 224 3.95 10.14 5.89
C LEU A 224 3.50 11.28 6.84
N GLY A 225 2.29 11.82 6.60
CA GLY A 225 1.74 12.96 7.30
C GLY A 225 2.26 14.29 6.75
N GLU A 226 1.92 15.38 7.43
CA GLU A 226 2.38 16.72 7.10
C GLU A 226 3.69 17.06 7.83
N SER A 227 4.54 17.84 7.17
CA SER A 227 5.80 18.34 7.72
C SER A 227 6.21 19.64 7.06
N ASN A 228 7.08 20.41 7.73
CA ASN A 228 7.80 21.48 7.09
C ASN A 228 8.75 20.92 6.01
N TRP A 229 9.01 21.71 4.97
CA TRP A 229 10.08 21.35 4.06
C TRP A 229 11.44 21.46 4.76
N TYR A 230 11.61 22.53 5.55
CA TYR A 230 12.72 22.78 6.46
C TYR A 230 12.27 23.79 7.52
N PRO A 231 12.58 23.61 8.80
CA PRO A 231 12.02 24.44 9.88
C PRO A 231 12.52 25.90 9.91
N ARG A 232 13.53 26.22 9.15
CA ARG A 232 14.16 27.56 9.06
C ARG A 232 14.60 27.88 7.63
N GLU A 233 14.99 29.12 7.40
CA GLU A 233 15.60 29.49 6.13
C GLU A 233 16.94 28.79 5.94
N ILE A 234 17.15 28.20 4.77
CA ILE A 234 18.37 27.50 4.41
C ILE A 234 18.62 27.55 2.91
N ASN A 235 19.85 27.86 2.55
CA ASN A 235 20.26 27.80 1.15
C ASN A 235 20.84 26.42 0.84
N ILE A 236 20.02 25.53 0.30
CA ILE A 236 20.42 24.20 -0.16
C ILE A 236 20.23 24.15 -1.67
N SER A 237 21.31 23.92 -2.40
CA SER A 237 21.25 23.69 -3.85
C SER A 237 20.70 22.32 -4.17
N THR A 238 19.51 22.28 -4.77
CA THR A 238 18.80 21.08 -5.20
C THR A 238 18.46 21.16 -6.68
N GLN A 239 18.14 20.02 -7.28
CA GLN A 239 17.75 19.92 -8.69
C GLN A 239 16.24 19.60 -8.80
N THR A 240 15.64 19.94 -9.95
CA THR A 240 14.21 19.71 -10.20
C THR A 240 13.93 18.41 -10.97
N GLY A 241 14.93 17.90 -11.72
CA GLY A 241 14.78 16.83 -12.71
C GLY A 241 14.51 15.45 -12.12
N LEU A 242 14.08 14.54 -13.00
CA LEU A 242 13.96 13.12 -12.73
C LEU A 242 15.31 12.53 -12.29
N GLY A 243 15.30 11.70 -11.24
CA GLY A 243 16.50 11.05 -10.66
C GLY A 243 17.22 11.87 -9.59
N TYR A 244 16.79 13.10 -9.32
CA TYR A 244 17.43 13.96 -8.33
C TYR A 244 16.79 13.94 -6.94
N GLY A 245 15.63 13.29 -6.77
CA GLY A 245 14.94 13.25 -5.48
C GLY A 245 15.80 12.68 -4.37
N LYS A 246 16.52 11.57 -4.62
CA LYS A 246 17.42 10.92 -3.67
C LYS A 246 18.60 11.83 -3.28
N SER A 247 19.25 12.45 -4.26
CA SER A 247 20.34 13.40 -4.05
C SER A 247 19.89 14.63 -3.26
N ASN A 248 18.75 15.22 -3.63
CA ASN A 248 18.18 16.35 -2.91
C ASN A 248 17.87 15.97 -1.46
N THR A 249 17.21 14.82 -1.26
CA THR A 249 16.87 14.31 0.08
C THR A 249 18.10 14.13 0.94
N TYR A 250 19.17 13.54 0.40
CA TYR A 250 20.44 13.39 1.12
C TYR A 250 21.00 14.75 1.55
N LYS A 251 21.09 15.74 0.65
CA LYS A 251 21.60 17.07 0.95
C LYS A 251 20.79 17.78 2.05
N ILE A 252 19.45 17.65 2.01
CA ILE A 252 18.57 18.28 2.99
C ILE A 252 18.68 17.55 4.33
N SER A 253 18.56 16.23 4.37
CA SER A 253 18.53 15.43 5.58
C SER A 253 19.89 15.33 6.30
N SER A 254 20.99 15.57 5.57
CA SER A 254 22.35 15.61 6.14
C SER A 254 22.66 16.94 6.84
N SER A 255 21.77 17.92 6.78
CA SER A 255 21.95 19.20 7.46
C SER A 255 21.84 19.02 8.98
N LYS A 256 22.80 19.62 9.72
CA LYS A 256 22.93 19.42 11.17
C LYS A 256 21.68 19.89 11.95
N GLY A 257 21.30 19.12 12.96
CA GLY A 257 20.27 19.48 13.94
C GLY A 257 18.83 19.26 13.49
N LEU A 258 18.60 18.35 12.53
CA LEU A 258 17.24 17.94 12.11
C LEU A 258 16.82 16.61 12.73
N THR A 259 15.53 16.52 13.05
CA THR A 259 14.84 15.29 13.46
C THR A 259 13.80 14.88 12.40
N GLU A 260 13.23 13.70 12.56
CA GLU A 260 12.18 13.18 11.66
C GLU A 260 10.96 14.12 11.58
N GLU A 261 10.64 14.81 12.69
CA GLU A 261 9.49 15.71 12.79
C GLU A 261 9.74 17.07 12.14
N ASP A 262 11.01 17.45 11.99
CA ASP A 262 11.40 18.81 11.57
C ASP A 262 11.42 19.00 10.05
N CYS A 263 11.48 17.92 9.25
CA CYS A 263 11.78 18.07 7.82
C CYS A 263 11.23 16.92 6.96
N ALA A 264 10.54 17.28 5.89
CA ALA A 264 9.95 16.32 4.95
C ALA A 264 10.98 15.34 4.34
N ALA A 265 12.16 15.84 3.96
CA ALA A 265 13.22 15.01 3.39
C ALA A 265 13.82 14.04 4.43
N TYR A 266 14.02 14.50 5.67
CA TYR A 266 14.50 13.63 6.75
C TYR A 266 13.50 12.51 7.04
N ARG A 267 12.20 12.83 7.13
CA ARG A 267 11.12 11.85 7.33
C ARG A 267 11.12 10.78 6.23
N CYS A 268 11.26 11.16 4.97
CA CYS A 268 11.39 10.22 3.86
C CYS A 268 12.67 9.35 3.96
N SER A 269 13.82 9.93 4.35
CA SER A 269 15.08 9.19 4.50
C SER A 269 15.05 8.15 5.63
N LYS A 270 14.18 8.34 6.63
CA LYS A 270 13.98 7.41 7.75
C LYS A 270 12.90 6.38 7.49
N TYR A 271 12.05 6.62 6.50
CA TYR A 271 11.03 5.65 6.12
C TYR A 271 11.67 4.38 5.58
N SER A 272 11.12 3.25 5.99
CA SER A 272 11.49 1.92 5.51
C SER A 272 10.28 1.00 5.56
N THR A 273 10.32 -0.07 4.81
CA THR A 273 9.38 -1.18 4.84
C THR A 273 10.13 -2.44 5.25
N PRO A 274 9.47 -3.57 5.51
CA PRO A 274 10.18 -4.83 5.76
C PRO A 274 11.14 -5.25 4.64
N SER A 275 10.89 -4.78 3.41
CA SER A 275 11.71 -5.10 2.22
C SER A 275 12.76 -4.03 1.91
N THR A 276 12.85 -2.94 2.68
CA THR A 276 13.77 -1.82 2.40
C THR A 276 14.44 -1.33 3.67
N LYS A 277 15.59 -0.66 3.49
CA LYS A 277 16.34 -0.03 4.57
C LYS A 277 16.10 1.49 4.59
N GLN A 278 16.42 2.12 5.71
CA GLN A 278 16.48 3.59 5.79
C GLN A 278 17.49 4.12 4.75
N GLY A 279 17.14 5.23 4.10
CA GLY A 279 17.92 5.86 3.03
C GLY A 279 17.62 5.34 1.62
N GLU A 280 16.82 4.27 1.46
CA GLU A 280 16.36 3.83 0.14
C GLU A 280 15.19 4.67 -0.38
N TRP A 281 14.39 5.21 0.54
CA TRP A 281 13.26 6.09 0.23
C TRP A 281 13.68 7.55 0.34
N PHE A 282 13.10 8.39 -0.49
CA PHE A 282 13.44 9.81 -0.59
C PHE A 282 12.21 10.67 -0.91
N LEU A 283 12.32 11.95 -0.63
CA LEU A 283 11.32 12.95 -1.04
C LEU A 283 11.47 13.20 -2.55
N PRO A 284 10.41 13.04 -3.35
CA PRO A 284 10.49 13.16 -4.81
C PRO A 284 10.95 14.56 -5.23
N SER A 285 11.73 14.66 -6.32
CA SER A 285 12.01 15.93 -6.98
C SER A 285 10.72 16.54 -7.55
N LYS A 286 10.78 17.80 -7.99
CA LYS A 286 9.65 18.47 -8.64
C LYS A 286 9.09 17.67 -9.81
N ASP A 287 9.96 17.14 -10.67
CA ASP A 287 9.53 16.42 -11.87
C ASP A 287 9.08 14.98 -11.54
N GLU A 288 9.67 14.32 -10.55
CA GLU A 288 9.20 13.04 -10.05
C GLU A 288 7.80 13.15 -9.42
N LEU A 289 7.55 14.24 -8.67
CA LEU A 289 6.24 14.50 -8.08
C LEU A 289 5.18 14.77 -9.18
N LYS A 290 5.56 15.44 -10.27
CA LYS A 290 4.71 15.62 -11.44
C LYS A 290 4.37 14.31 -12.14
N LEU A 291 5.33 13.36 -12.22
CA LEU A 291 5.08 12.02 -12.76
C LEU A 291 4.11 11.25 -11.88
N MET A 292 4.23 11.36 -10.55
CA MET A 292 3.30 10.77 -9.59
C MET A 292 1.87 11.30 -9.80
N TYR A 293 1.69 12.62 -9.92
CA TYR A 293 0.40 13.22 -10.24
C TYR A 293 -0.18 12.70 -11.56
N LYS A 294 0.61 12.65 -12.63
CA LYS A 294 0.16 12.15 -13.93
C LYS A 294 -0.34 10.70 -13.83
N SER A 295 0.38 9.84 -13.16
CA SER A 295 -0.01 8.44 -13.01
C SER A 295 -1.33 8.27 -12.24
N GLN A 296 -1.59 9.13 -11.26
CA GLN A 296 -2.86 9.15 -10.54
C GLN A 296 -4.02 9.63 -11.42
N LYS A 297 -3.80 10.69 -12.18
CA LYS A 297 -4.83 11.23 -13.09
C LYS A 297 -5.23 10.24 -14.17
N GLU A 298 -4.25 9.52 -14.74
CA GLU A 298 -4.48 8.56 -15.83
C GLU A 298 -5.11 7.25 -15.36
N ARG A 299 -4.84 6.82 -14.12
CA ARG A 299 -5.24 5.49 -13.61
C ARG A 299 -6.12 5.50 -12.37
N VAL A 300 -6.52 6.69 -11.89
CA VAL A 300 -7.34 6.80 -10.67
C VAL A 300 -6.73 6.04 -9.48
N LEU A 301 -5.42 6.17 -9.29
CA LEU A 301 -4.80 5.73 -8.05
C LEU A 301 -5.24 6.72 -6.97
N ALA A 302 -6.32 6.42 -6.26
CA ALA A 302 -6.88 7.23 -5.17
C ALA A 302 -5.96 7.23 -3.93
N THR A 303 -4.66 7.42 -4.12
CA THR A 303 -3.65 7.28 -3.07
C THR A 303 -3.15 8.60 -2.50
N CYS A 304 -3.42 9.74 -3.16
CA CYS A 304 -3.16 11.06 -2.61
C CYS A 304 -4.49 11.79 -2.45
N THR A 305 -5.01 11.80 -1.24
CA THR A 305 -6.22 12.55 -0.87
C THR A 305 -5.88 13.98 -0.45
N ASP A 306 -4.60 14.23 -0.12
CA ASP A 306 -4.12 15.53 0.34
C ASP A 306 -3.84 16.45 -0.85
N THR A 307 -4.23 17.71 -0.73
CA THR A 307 -4.15 18.67 -1.82
C THR A 307 -2.72 18.96 -2.24
N TYR A 308 -1.85 19.31 -1.30
CA TYR A 308 -0.48 19.74 -1.58
C TYR A 308 0.56 18.77 -1.02
N HIS A 309 1.51 18.38 -1.88
CA HIS A 309 2.65 17.57 -1.49
C HIS A 309 3.98 18.30 -1.74
N TRP A 310 4.90 18.21 -0.78
CA TRP A 310 6.24 18.74 -0.95
C TRP A 310 7.04 17.96 -1.99
N SER A 311 7.78 18.68 -2.82
CA SER A 311 8.93 18.11 -3.52
C SER A 311 10.24 18.39 -2.77
N SER A 312 11.31 17.64 -3.06
CA SER A 312 12.64 17.91 -2.53
C SER A 312 13.35 19.11 -3.20
N SER A 313 12.69 19.77 -4.14
CA SER A 313 13.30 20.84 -4.93
C SER A 313 13.09 22.21 -4.28
N SER A 314 14.17 22.86 -3.92
CA SER A 314 14.18 24.25 -3.43
C SER A 314 13.84 25.21 -4.57
N TYR A 315 13.06 26.25 -4.30
CA TYR A 315 12.82 27.34 -5.21
C TYR A 315 13.73 28.54 -4.94
N SER A 316 13.89 28.89 -3.66
CA SER A 316 14.75 29.97 -3.17
C SER A 316 15.27 29.63 -1.76
N THR A 317 15.98 30.55 -1.13
CA THR A 317 16.46 30.39 0.25
C THR A 317 15.33 30.03 1.22
N ASN A 318 14.14 30.65 1.06
CA ASN A 318 13.01 30.50 1.97
C ASN A 318 11.79 29.77 1.37
N ARG A 319 11.83 29.33 0.10
CA ARG A 319 10.72 28.68 -0.58
C ARG A 319 11.13 27.38 -1.25
N ALA A 320 10.19 26.43 -1.33
CA ALA A 320 10.35 25.14 -2.01
C ALA A 320 9.14 24.80 -2.87
N TRP A 321 9.35 23.96 -3.90
CA TRP A 321 8.30 23.51 -4.81
C TRP A 321 7.38 22.51 -4.15
N LYS A 322 6.09 22.62 -4.45
CA LYS A 322 5.02 21.67 -4.11
C LYS A 322 4.11 21.41 -5.29
N GLN A 323 3.42 20.29 -5.26
CA GLN A 323 2.45 19.83 -6.26
C GLN A 323 1.05 19.85 -5.69
N ASP A 324 0.10 20.46 -6.38
CA ASP A 324 -1.32 20.28 -6.10
C ASP A 324 -1.83 19.02 -6.79
N PHE A 325 -2.41 18.12 -6.02
CA PHE A 325 -2.96 16.86 -6.54
C PHE A 325 -4.43 16.94 -6.95
N ASN A 326 -5.10 18.08 -6.77
CA ASN A 326 -6.44 18.31 -7.29
C ASN A 326 -6.40 18.71 -8.76
N ASP A 327 -5.57 19.71 -9.11
CA ASP A 327 -5.54 20.29 -10.46
C ASP A 327 -4.24 20.01 -11.22
N GLY A 328 -3.19 19.61 -10.53
CA GLY A 328 -1.87 19.34 -11.09
C GLY A 328 -0.98 20.56 -11.21
N GLY A 329 -1.36 21.67 -10.60
CA GLY A 329 -0.56 22.88 -10.54
C GLY A 329 0.71 22.67 -9.70
N GLN A 330 1.85 23.17 -10.17
CA GLN A 330 3.07 23.25 -9.40
C GLN A 330 3.27 24.68 -8.94
N SER A 331 3.40 24.86 -7.64
CA SER A 331 3.60 26.13 -6.98
C SER A 331 4.73 26.03 -5.96
N TYR A 332 5.02 27.12 -5.27
CA TYR A 332 6.02 27.12 -4.19
C TYR A 332 5.41 27.72 -2.91
N SER A 333 5.96 27.33 -1.77
CA SER A 333 5.52 27.81 -0.47
C SER A 333 6.74 28.04 0.44
N GLY A 334 6.54 28.77 1.54
CA GLY A 334 7.58 28.95 2.56
C GLY A 334 8.05 27.59 3.09
N LYS A 335 9.35 27.42 3.28
CA LYS A 335 9.94 26.17 3.77
C LYS A 335 9.48 25.78 5.17
N ASN A 336 9.06 26.75 5.97
CA ASN A 336 8.51 26.60 7.30
C ASN A 336 7.00 26.29 7.33
N ASN A 337 6.32 26.31 6.17
CA ASN A 337 4.93 25.88 6.08
C ASN A 337 4.86 24.34 6.03
N THR A 338 3.70 23.78 6.37
CA THR A 338 3.45 22.35 6.27
C THR A 338 2.79 21.99 4.93
N SER A 339 3.09 20.81 4.43
CA SER A 339 2.39 20.12 3.34
C SER A 339 2.59 18.62 3.50
N SER A 340 1.77 17.83 2.83
CA SER A 340 1.85 16.37 2.87
C SER A 340 3.19 15.85 2.33
N VAL A 341 3.64 14.77 2.92
CA VAL A 341 4.90 14.10 2.58
C VAL A 341 4.63 12.71 2.05
N ARG A 342 5.17 12.41 0.87
CA ARG A 342 5.10 11.08 0.25
C ARG A 342 6.49 10.61 -0.13
N ALA A 343 6.89 9.46 0.37
CA ALA A 343 8.19 8.89 0.03
C ALA A 343 8.15 8.17 -1.32
N VAL A 344 9.26 8.22 -2.04
CA VAL A 344 9.49 7.58 -3.33
C VAL A 344 10.75 6.75 -3.27
N ARG A 345 10.78 5.64 -4.01
CA ARG A 345 11.96 4.79 -4.18
C ARG A 345 12.15 4.48 -5.67
N ALA A 346 13.40 4.48 -6.10
CA ALA A 346 13.83 4.11 -7.46
C ALA A 346 14.51 2.74 -7.44
N PHE A 347 14.35 1.93 -8.51
CA PHE A 347 15.03 0.64 -8.69
C PHE A 347 15.04 0.18 -10.14
#